data_9fbf738b71deaa41144110b9bd5fd832
#
_entry.id   9fbf738b71deaa41144110b9bd5fd832
#
_cell.length_a   1.000
_cell.length_b   1.000
_cell.length_c   1.000
_cell.angle_alpha   90.00
_cell.angle_beta   90.00
_cell.angle_gamma   90.00
#
_symmetry.space_group_name_H-M   'P 1'
#
loop_
_entity.id
_entity.type
_entity.pdbx_description
1 polymer ?
#
loop_
_entity_poly.entity_id
_entity_poly.type
_entity_poly.pdbx_seq_one_letter_code
_entity_poly.pdbx_strand_id
1 'polypeptide(L)'
;MPFEFEKQKIEDVILVKPKIFGDNRGFFAETYKKSEFFKNGIMVEFCQDNHSKSSKGVLRGLHYQKSPYEQAKLVRCSKGRIFDVAVDIRPDSKTFKQYVKVELSEENKYMLYIPAGFAHGFVALSDEVELIYKTSSEYNPNADCGIFWRDEDINIDWGIDFEPLLSEKDKHQPRLKEVLR
;
A
#
# COMPACT_ATOMS: atom_id res chain seq x y z
N MET A 1 -23.28 6.54 5.01
CA MET A 1 -22.17 6.72 4.04
C MET A 1 -21.63 5.36 3.66
N PRO A 2 -21.21 5.12 2.42
CA PRO A 2 -20.72 3.81 1.98
C PRO A 2 -19.31 3.49 2.50
N PHE A 3 -18.61 4.46 3.09
CA PHE A 3 -17.25 4.32 3.61
C PHE A 3 -17.11 5.05 4.94
N GLU A 4 -16.22 4.53 5.80
CA GLU A 4 -15.60 5.21 6.92
C GLU A 4 -14.13 5.49 6.56
N PHE A 5 -13.63 6.70 6.86
CA PHE A 5 -12.26 7.13 6.56
C PHE A 5 -11.54 7.42 7.88
N GLU A 6 -10.50 6.65 8.16
CA GLU A 6 -9.75 6.73 9.42
C GLU A 6 -8.31 7.15 9.13
N LYS A 7 -7.93 8.33 9.59
CA LYS A 7 -6.54 8.80 9.54
C LYS A 7 -5.65 7.91 10.40
N GLN A 8 -4.50 7.54 9.88
CA GLN A 8 -3.54 6.73 10.59
C GLN A 8 -2.55 7.63 11.38
N LYS A 9 -1.58 7.02 12.07
CA LYS A 9 -0.55 7.78 12.82
C LYS A 9 0.24 8.78 11.95
N ILE A 10 0.31 8.54 10.65
CA ILE A 10 0.71 9.52 9.64
C ILE A 10 -0.59 9.95 8.97
N GLU A 11 -1.07 11.15 9.27
CA GLU A 11 -2.43 11.60 8.94
C GLU A 11 -2.75 11.62 7.43
N ASP A 12 -1.72 11.66 6.59
CA ASP A 12 -1.86 11.60 5.13
C ASP A 12 -2.26 10.20 4.64
N VAL A 13 -1.96 9.16 5.43
CA VAL A 13 -2.33 7.77 5.15
C VAL A 13 -3.70 7.50 5.76
N ILE A 14 -4.63 7.00 4.94
CA ILE A 14 -6.03 6.84 5.36
C ILE A 14 -6.45 5.38 5.19
N LEU A 15 -6.92 4.77 6.27
CA LEU A 15 -7.61 3.48 6.23
C LEU A 15 -9.06 3.72 5.84
N VAL A 16 -9.50 3.09 4.75
CA VAL A 16 -10.86 3.21 4.22
C VAL A 16 -11.60 1.91 4.48
N LYS A 17 -12.68 1.97 5.24
CA LYS A 17 -13.52 0.84 5.60
C LYS A 17 -14.83 0.90 4.81
N PRO A 18 -15.04 0.01 3.83
CA PRO A 18 -16.26 0.00 3.06
C PRO A 18 -17.42 -0.57 3.88
N LYS A 19 -18.62 -0.06 3.62
CA LYS A 19 -19.84 -0.68 4.15
C LYS A 19 -20.15 -1.95 3.34
N ILE A 20 -20.30 -3.06 4.04
CA ILE A 20 -20.62 -4.35 3.45
C ILE A 20 -22.13 -4.61 3.57
N PHE A 21 -22.74 -4.95 2.46
CA PHE A 21 -24.15 -5.34 2.36
C PHE A 21 -24.21 -6.83 2.05
N GLY A 22 -24.50 -7.66 3.05
CA GLY A 22 -24.57 -9.12 2.92
C GLY A 22 -25.99 -9.63 2.92
N ASP A 23 -26.25 -10.71 2.15
CA ASP A 23 -27.45 -11.51 2.18
C ASP A 23 -27.13 -12.99 1.88
N ASN A 24 -28.15 -13.84 1.70
CA ASN A 24 -27.97 -15.27 1.41
C ASN A 24 -27.30 -15.59 0.05
N ARG A 25 -27.06 -14.61 -0.78
CA ARG A 25 -26.33 -14.74 -2.07
C ARG A 25 -24.85 -14.38 -1.95
N GLY A 26 -24.43 -13.73 -0.84
CA GLY A 26 -23.09 -13.23 -0.61
C GLY A 26 -23.10 -11.77 -0.14
N PHE A 27 -22.23 -10.93 -0.70
CA PHE A 27 -22.15 -9.53 -0.30
C PHE A 27 -21.99 -8.60 -1.50
N PHE A 28 -22.34 -7.33 -1.27
CA PHE A 28 -22.02 -6.21 -2.13
C PHE A 28 -21.29 -5.13 -1.32
N ALA A 29 -20.28 -4.52 -1.92
CA ALA A 29 -19.59 -3.36 -1.36
C ALA A 29 -19.14 -2.41 -2.47
N GLU A 30 -19.32 -1.12 -2.27
CA GLU A 30 -18.62 -0.12 -3.09
C GLU A 30 -17.14 -0.14 -2.65
N THR A 31 -16.21 -0.20 -3.60
CA THR A 31 -14.76 -0.20 -3.30
C THR A 31 -14.08 1.10 -3.69
N TYR A 32 -14.76 1.94 -4.46
CA TYR A 32 -14.33 3.29 -4.79
C TYR A 32 -15.52 4.12 -5.28
N LYS A 33 -15.60 5.35 -4.79
CA LYS A 33 -16.57 6.35 -5.29
C LYS A 33 -15.93 7.72 -5.23
N LYS A 34 -15.55 8.27 -6.37
CA LYS A 34 -14.79 9.52 -6.51
C LYS A 34 -15.32 10.63 -5.58
N SER A 35 -16.64 10.88 -5.61
CA SER A 35 -17.25 11.94 -4.81
C SER A 35 -17.08 11.78 -3.31
N GLU A 36 -17.15 10.56 -2.78
CA GLU A 36 -16.96 10.27 -1.37
C GLU A 36 -15.48 10.41 -0.95
N PHE A 37 -14.55 9.94 -1.82
CA PHE A 37 -13.11 10.07 -1.58
C PHE A 37 -12.68 11.53 -1.57
N PHE A 38 -13.11 12.31 -2.57
CA PHE A 38 -12.85 13.76 -2.64
C PHE A 38 -13.38 14.51 -1.42
N LYS A 39 -14.61 14.22 -0.98
CA LYS A 39 -15.22 14.82 0.21
C LYS A 39 -14.42 14.55 1.50
N ASN A 40 -13.69 13.45 1.55
CA ASN A 40 -12.89 13.02 2.70
C ASN A 40 -11.38 13.29 2.51
N GLY A 41 -11.01 14.20 1.60
CA GLY A 41 -9.63 14.69 1.45
C GLY A 41 -8.73 13.87 0.52
N ILE A 42 -9.24 12.80 -0.09
CA ILE A 42 -8.50 12.02 -1.11
C ILE A 42 -8.82 12.62 -2.48
N MET A 43 -8.11 13.72 -2.82
CA MET A 43 -8.40 14.53 -4.00
C MET A 43 -7.52 14.14 -5.21
N VAL A 44 -7.30 12.85 -5.41
CA VAL A 44 -6.55 12.31 -6.54
C VAL A 44 -7.46 11.59 -7.53
N GLU A 45 -7.10 11.62 -8.80
CA GLU A 45 -7.72 10.78 -9.83
C GLU A 45 -6.87 9.53 -10.03
N PHE A 46 -7.50 8.37 -10.03
CA PHE A 46 -6.82 7.11 -10.32
C PHE A 46 -6.97 6.78 -11.79
N CYS A 47 -5.85 6.42 -12.45
CA CYS A 47 -5.79 6.20 -13.89
C CYS A 47 -5.39 4.77 -14.28
N GLN A 48 -4.89 3.95 -13.33
CA GLN A 48 -4.47 2.58 -13.61
C GLN A 48 -4.92 1.64 -12.49
N ASP A 49 -5.39 0.45 -12.86
CA ASP A 49 -5.69 -0.66 -11.96
C ASP A 49 -4.66 -1.77 -12.14
N ASN A 50 -4.23 -2.35 -11.02
CA ASN A 50 -3.30 -3.46 -10.97
C ASN A 50 -3.86 -4.61 -10.14
N HIS A 51 -3.55 -5.84 -10.54
CA HIS A 51 -3.92 -7.05 -9.82
C HIS A 51 -2.69 -7.96 -9.73
N SER A 52 -2.35 -8.41 -8.53
CA SER A 52 -1.23 -9.32 -8.29
C SER A 52 -1.66 -10.49 -7.43
N LYS A 53 -1.00 -11.64 -7.63
CA LYS A 53 -1.14 -12.85 -6.81
C LYS A 53 0.19 -13.19 -6.16
N SER A 54 0.13 -13.63 -4.91
CA SER A 54 1.31 -14.02 -4.11
C SER A 54 0.98 -15.21 -3.22
N SER A 55 1.95 -16.08 -2.98
CA SER A 55 1.87 -17.13 -1.97
C SER A 55 2.32 -16.60 -0.61
N LYS A 56 2.02 -17.35 0.45
CA LYS A 56 2.47 -17.04 1.81
C LYS A 56 3.97 -16.82 1.88
N GLY A 57 4.37 -15.81 2.64
CA GLY A 57 5.75 -15.44 2.83
C GLY A 57 6.33 -14.53 1.76
N VAL A 58 5.65 -14.31 0.63
CA VAL A 58 6.10 -13.32 -0.37
C VAL A 58 6.01 -11.92 0.22
N LEU A 59 7.11 -11.19 0.13
CA LEU A 59 7.18 -9.76 0.39
C LEU A 59 7.50 -9.03 -0.91
N ARG A 60 6.71 -8.00 -1.22
CA ARG A 60 6.96 -7.10 -2.35
C ARG A 60 7.14 -5.70 -1.82
N GLY A 61 8.24 -5.08 -2.15
CA GLY A 61 8.54 -3.70 -1.71
C GLY A 61 9.98 -3.51 -1.23
N LEU A 62 10.26 -2.33 -0.82
CA LEU A 62 9.41 -1.13 -0.86
C LEU A 62 9.53 -0.50 -2.24
N HIS A 63 8.40 -0.13 -2.86
CA HIS A 63 8.37 0.41 -4.22
C HIS A 63 7.75 1.81 -4.25
N TYR A 64 8.32 2.70 -5.05
CA TYR A 64 7.77 4.03 -5.35
C TYR A 64 8.20 4.46 -6.76
N GLN A 65 7.56 5.49 -7.27
CA GLN A 65 8.04 6.18 -8.47
C GLN A 65 8.53 7.58 -8.09
N LYS A 66 9.67 7.98 -8.68
CA LYS A 66 10.23 9.32 -8.47
C LYS A 66 9.53 10.37 -9.33
N SER A 67 9.67 11.64 -8.93
CA SER A 67 9.15 12.80 -9.65
C SER A 67 9.56 12.79 -11.15
N PRO A 68 8.66 13.18 -12.06
CA PRO A 68 7.28 13.66 -11.85
C PRO A 68 6.21 12.55 -11.94
N TYR A 69 6.56 11.30 -11.73
CA TYR A 69 5.70 10.12 -11.93
C TYR A 69 5.22 9.48 -10.62
N GLU A 70 5.29 10.23 -9.51
CA GLU A 70 4.87 9.71 -8.19
C GLU A 70 3.43 9.20 -8.23
N GLN A 71 3.20 8.11 -7.51
CA GLN A 71 1.90 7.46 -7.45
C GLN A 71 1.30 7.52 -6.05
N ALA A 72 0.12 8.10 -5.93
CA ALA A 72 -0.77 7.74 -4.84
C ALA A 72 -1.42 6.38 -5.16
N LYS A 73 -1.69 5.58 -4.13
CA LYS A 73 -2.25 4.23 -4.28
C LYS A 73 -3.49 4.05 -3.40
N LEU A 74 -4.44 3.26 -3.89
CA LEU A 74 -5.54 2.73 -3.08
C LEU A 74 -5.48 1.21 -3.16
N VAL A 75 -5.06 0.57 -2.06
CA VAL A 75 -4.71 -0.85 -1.99
C VAL A 75 -5.78 -1.62 -1.24
N ARG A 76 -6.15 -2.80 -1.72
CA ARG A 76 -7.02 -3.75 -1.01
C ARG A 76 -6.61 -5.19 -1.24
N CYS A 77 -6.79 -6.03 -0.24
CA CYS A 77 -6.63 -7.48 -0.35
C CYS A 77 -7.99 -8.09 -0.70
N SER A 78 -8.10 -8.68 -1.89
CA SER A 78 -9.35 -9.32 -2.37
C SER A 78 -9.44 -10.78 -1.99
N LYS A 79 -8.30 -11.43 -1.70
CA LYS A 79 -8.20 -12.81 -1.24
C LYS A 79 -7.05 -12.95 -0.26
N GLY A 80 -7.26 -13.69 0.84
CA GLY A 80 -6.28 -13.90 1.88
C GLY A 80 -6.06 -12.67 2.76
N ARG A 81 -4.85 -12.54 3.31
CA ARG A 81 -4.48 -11.54 4.31
C ARG A 81 -3.03 -11.10 4.13
N ILE A 82 -2.79 -9.80 4.34
CA ILE A 82 -1.46 -9.18 4.27
C ILE A 82 -1.23 -8.23 5.45
N PHE A 83 0.03 -7.95 5.77
CA PHE A 83 0.41 -6.66 6.33
C PHE A 83 0.85 -5.75 5.21
N ASP A 84 0.19 -4.61 5.11
CA ASP A 84 0.45 -3.55 4.13
C ASP A 84 1.16 -2.39 4.80
N VAL A 85 2.24 -1.89 4.17
CA VAL A 85 3.16 -0.90 4.77
C VAL A 85 3.33 0.28 3.84
N ALA A 86 3.13 1.48 4.38
CA ALA A 86 3.39 2.76 3.73
C ALA A 86 4.46 3.53 4.52
N VAL A 87 5.56 3.89 3.89
CA VAL A 87 6.70 4.62 4.48
C VAL A 87 6.76 6.02 3.91
N ASP A 88 6.76 7.04 4.76
CA ASP A 88 6.99 8.42 4.33
C ASP A 88 8.46 8.63 3.94
N ILE A 89 8.71 8.86 2.65
CA ILE A 89 10.05 9.10 2.11
C ILE A 89 10.25 10.54 1.62
N ARG A 90 9.36 11.45 1.97
CA ARG A 90 9.46 12.88 1.65
C ARG A 90 10.46 13.56 2.60
N PRO A 91 11.60 14.08 2.12
CA PRO A 91 12.69 14.57 2.99
C PRO A 91 12.28 15.69 3.96
N ASP A 92 11.35 16.55 3.52
CA ASP A 92 10.89 17.73 4.30
C ASP A 92 9.68 17.42 5.20
N SER A 93 9.21 16.17 5.22
CA SER A 93 8.07 15.76 6.03
C SER A 93 8.44 15.62 7.51
N LYS A 94 7.53 16.04 8.40
CA LYS A 94 7.66 15.79 9.86
C LYS A 94 7.63 14.30 10.21
N THR A 95 7.09 13.47 9.32
CA THR A 95 6.97 12.02 9.47
C THR A 95 7.96 11.26 8.59
N PHE A 96 8.98 11.95 8.07
CA PHE A 96 10.04 11.34 7.28
C PHE A 96 10.62 10.10 7.97
N LYS A 97 10.77 8.99 7.23
CA LYS A 97 11.20 7.65 7.68
C LYS A 97 10.20 6.92 8.60
N GLN A 98 9.11 7.54 9.01
CA GLN A 98 8.07 6.83 9.72
C GLN A 98 7.20 6.00 8.75
N TYR A 99 6.60 4.95 9.28
CA TYR A 99 5.72 4.08 8.48
C TYR A 99 4.39 3.80 9.16
N VAL A 100 3.38 3.50 8.36
CA VAL A 100 2.11 2.91 8.80
C VAL A 100 2.11 1.44 8.39
N LYS A 101 1.68 0.55 9.28
CA LYS A 101 1.42 -0.87 8.99
C LYS A 101 0.00 -1.20 9.38
N VAL A 102 -0.75 -1.78 8.45
CA VAL A 102 -2.13 -2.22 8.67
C VAL A 102 -2.34 -3.64 8.14
N GLU A 103 -3.30 -4.36 8.71
CA GLU A 103 -3.78 -5.61 8.14
C GLU A 103 -4.89 -5.33 7.13
N LEU A 104 -4.71 -5.81 5.90
CA LEU A 104 -5.76 -5.85 4.88
C LEU A 104 -6.08 -7.31 4.58
N SER A 105 -7.38 -7.65 4.48
CA SER A 105 -7.81 -9.02 4.24
C SER A 105 -9.11 -9.10 3.45
N GLU A 106 -9.37 -10.27 2.86
CA GLU A 106 -10.67 -10.58 2.29
C GLU A 106 -11.82 -10.57 3.29
N GLU A 107 -11.52 -10.68 4.60
CA GLU A 107 -12.51 -10.67 5.67
C GLU A 107 -12.88 -9.23 6.06
N ASN A 108 -11.86 -8.39 6.37
CA ASN A 108 -12.11 -7.02 6.80
C ASN A 108 -12.49 -6.09 5.64
N LYS A 109 -12.08 -6.43 4.41
CA LYS A 109 -12.32 -5.68 3.16
C LYS A 109 -11.81 -4.23 3.20
N TYR A 110 -10.92 -3.92 4.14
CA TYR A 110 -10.33 -2.60 4.28
C TYR A 110 -9.43 -2.27 3.11
N MET A 111 -9.26 -0.98 2.89
CA MET A 111 -8.38 -0.43 1.87
C MET A 111 -7.45 0.59 2.51
N LEU A 112 -6.22 0.66 2.01
CA LEU A 112 -5.26 1.68 2.45
C LEU A 112 -5.04 2.68 1.32
N TYR A 113 -5.34 3.95 1.59
CA TYR A 113 -4.89 5.06 0.76
C TYR A 113 -3.50 5.49 1.20
N ILE A 114 -2.58 5.49 0.25
CA ILE A 114 -1.18 5.86 0.40
C ILE A 114 -0.92 7.03 -0.54
N PRO A 115 -0.54 8.21 -0.04
CA PRO A 115 -0.27 9.38 -0.90
C PRO A 115 0.96 9.19 -1.79
N ALA A 116 1.10 10.04 -2.80
CA ALA A 116 2.35 10.21 -3.52
C ALA A 116 3.48 10.65 -2.57
N GLY A 117 4.72 10.25 -2.85
CA GLY A 117 5.86 10.51 -1.97
C GLY A 117 6.02 9.50 -0.83
N PHE A 118 5.29 8.40 -0.89
CA PHE A 118 5.46 7.25 0.01
C PHE A 118 6.04 6.06 -0.75
N ALA A 119 6.87 5.27 -0.06
CA ALA A 119 7.24 3.93 -0.51
C ALA A 119 6.25 2.92 0.07
N HIS A 120 5.90 1.91 -0.74
CA HIS A 120 4.88 0.93 -0.42
C HIS A 120 5.41 -0.50 -0.53
N GLY A 121 5.00 -1.35 0.40
CA GLY A 121 5.27 -2.78 0.34
C GLY A 121 4.26 -3.56 1.17
N PHE A 122 4.22 -4.88 0.96
CA PHE A 122 3.37 -5.77 1.74
C PHE A 122 4.01 -7.14 1.92
N VAL A 123 3.58 -7.87 2.94
CA VAL A 123 3.91 -9.28 3.14
C VAL A 123 2.66 -10.13 3.18
N ALA A 124 2.67 -11.24 2.41
CA ALA A 124 1.57 -12.19 2.31
C ALA A 124 1.54 -13.14 3.51
N LEU A 125 0.42 -13.19 4.24
CA LEU A 125 0.25 -13.98 5.46
C LEU A 125 -0.59 -15.26 5.26
N SER A 126 -1.30 -15.35 4.13
CA SER A 126 -2.12 -16.51 3.76
C SER A 126 -1.49 -17.28 2.60
N ASP A 127 -1.85 -18.55 2.43
CA ASP A 127 -1.31 -19.42 1.38
C ASP A 127 -1.56 -18.89 -0.02
N GLU A 128 -2.65 -18.17 -0.21
CA GLU A 128 -3.00 -17.47 -1.43
C GLU A 128 -3.46 -16.05 -1.10
N VAL A 129 -2.85 -15.06 -1.73
CA VAL A 129 -3.15 -13.64 -1.56
C VAL A 129 -3.36 -13.01 -2.94
N GLU A 130 -4.47 -12.29 -3.10
CA GLU A 130 -4.70 -11.44 -4.26
C GLU A 130 -4.87 -9.98 -3.83
N LEU A 131 -4.05 -9.13 -4.41
CA LEU A 131 -4.02 -7.70 -4.14
C LEU A 131 -4.49 -6.94 -5.38
N ILE A 132 -5.43 -6.03 -5.18
CA ILE A 132 -5.90 -5.11 -6.22
C ILE A 132 -5.59 -3.69 -5.74
N TYR A 133 -5.01 -2.88 -6.61
CA TYR A 133 -4.73 -1.49 -6.27
C TYR A 133 -4.85 -0.54 -7.45
N LYS A 134 -5.31 0.66 -7.17
CA LYS A 134 -5.37 1.79 -8.10
C LYS A 134 -4.16 2.69 -7.91
N THR A 135 -3.70 3.32 -8.99
CA THR A 135 -2.62 4.32 -8.95
C THR A 135 -3.04 5.62 -9.63
N SER A 136 -2.52 6.75 -9.12
CA SER A 136 -2.83 8.09 -9.64
C SER A 136 -1.99 8.52 -10.84
N SER A 137 -0.93 7.77 -11.14
CA SER A 137 -0.10 7.93 -12.33
C SER A 137 0.14 6.56 -12.94
N GLU A 138 0.33 6.50 -14.26
CA GLU A 138 0.67 5.25 -14.93
C GLU A 138 2.07 4.77 -14.54
N TYR A 139 2.29 3.47 -14.68
CA TYR A 139 3.62 2.88 -14.45
C TYR A 139 4.65 3.41 -15.46
N ASN A 140 5.75 3.93 -14.93
CA ASN A 140 6.88 4.37 -15.73
C ASN A 140 8.15 3.61 -15.30
N PRO A 141 8.70 2.73 -16.14
CA PRO A 141 9.87 1.93 -15.77
C PRO A 141 11.13 2.77 -15.50
N ASN A 142 11.24 3.98 -16.06
CA ASN A 142 12.38 4.88 -15.82
C ASN A 142 12.27 5.63 -14.48
N ALA A 143 11.10 5.66 -13.89
CA ALA A 143 10.83 6.28 -12.59
C ALA A 143 10.68 5.24 -11.47
N ASP A 144 10.59 3.96 -11.81
CA ASP A 144 10.39 2.86 -10.86
C ASP A 144 11.63 2.66 -9.98
N CYS A 145 11.45 2.89 -8.70
CA CYS A 145 12.47 2.85 -7.67
C CYS A 145 12.03 1.97 -6.50
N GLY A 146 13.00 1.58 -5.68
CA GLY A 146 12.72 0.85 -4.45
C GLY A 146 13.70 1.17 -3.34
N ILE A 147 13.36 0.71 -2.15
CA ILE A 147 14.18 0.76 -0.96
C ILE A 147 14.24 -0.64 -0.37
N PHE A 148 15.39 -1.04 0.13
CA PHE A 148 15.57 -2.35 0.72
C PHE A 148 14.58 -2.57 1.87
N TRP A 149 13.85 -3.68 1.84
CA TRP A 149 12.75 -3.96 2.75
C TRP A 149 13.13 -3.99 4.24
N ARG A 150 14.40 -4.32 4.56
CA ARG A 150 15.01 -4.34 5.89
C ARG A 150 15.97 -3.15 6.08
N ASP A 151 15.57 -1.97 5.62
CA ASP A 151 16.35 -0.75 5.81
C ASP A 151 16.42 -0.38 7.30
N GLU A 152 17.63 -0.16 7.82
CA GLU A 152 17.89 0.07 9.25
C GLU A 152 17.39 1.46 9.72
N ASP A 153 17.40 2.44 8.82
CA ASP A 153 16.95 3.79 9.11
C ASP A 153 15.42 3.87 9.25
N ILE A 154 14.69 3.01 8.53
CA ILE A 154 13.23 2.90 8.60
C ILE A 154 12.83 1.91 9.70
N ASN A 155 13.55 0.80 9.82
CA ASN A 155 13.38 -0.25 10.81
C ASN A 155 11.93 -0.75 10.92
N ILE A 156 11.38 -1.24 9.81
CA ILE A 156 10.00 -1.75 9.74
C ILE A 156 9.90 -3.05 10.55
N ASP A 157 8.99 -3.07 11.51
CA ASP A 157 8.48 -4.31 12.08
C ASP A 157 7.42 -4.91 11.14
N TRP A 158 7.82 -5.88 10.32
CA TRP A 158 6.91 -6.58 9.40
C TRP A 158 5.94 -7.53 10.09
N GLY A 159 6.16 -7.83 11.38
CA GLY A 159 5.29 -8.75 12.14
C GLY A 159 5.41 -10.20 11.68
N ILE A 160 6.56 -10.61 11.16
CA ILE A 160 6.86 -11.97 10.71
C ILE A 160 8.09 -12.52 11.43
N ASP A 161 8.10 -13.83 11.64
CA ASP A 161 9.17 -14.60 12.28
C ASP A 161 9.94 -15.51 11.30
N PHE A 162 9.73 -15.31 10.00
CA PHE A 162 10.36 -16.06 8.93
C PHE A 162 11.07 -15.13 7.92
N GLU A 163 12.02 -15.67 7.17
CA GLU A 163 12.66 -14.94 6.06
C GLU A 163 11.70 -14.89 4.86
N PRO A 164 11.37 -13.69 4.34
CA PRO A 164 10.39 -13.57 3.27
C PRO A 164 10.94 -14.01 1.92
N LEU A 165 10.03 -14.43 1.03
CA LEU A 165 10.33 -14.68 -0.37
C LEU A 165 10.34 -13.37 -1.15
N LEU A 166 11.48 -13.03 -1.73
CA LEU A 166 11.70 -11.78 -2.46
C LEU A 166 11.97 -12.06 -3.94
N SER A 167 11.57 -11.11 -4.79
CA SER A 167 12.07 -11.07 -6.17
C SER A 167 13.56 -10.71 -6.18
N GLU A 168 14.26 -11.03 -7.28
CA GLU A 168 15.67 -10.61 -7.44
C GLU A 168 15.82 -9.09 -7.37
N LYS A 169 14.84 -8.34 -7.90
CA LYS A 169 14.79 -6.89 -7.76
C LYS A 169 14.74 -6.44 -6.31
N ASP A 170 13.84 -7.03 -5.50
CA ASP A 170 13.63 -6.61 -4.11
C ASP A 170 14.79 -7.00 -3.18
N LYS A 171 15.52 -8.06 -3.50
CA LYS A 171 16.75 -8.45 -2.79
C LYS A 171 17.88 -7.42 -2.93
N HIS A 172 17.93 -6.70 -4.05
CA HIS A 172 19.02 -5.80 -4.41
C HIS A 172 18.62 -4.32 -4.41
N GLN A 173 17.50 -3.97 -3.79
CA GLN A 173 17.11 -2.57 -3.63
C GLN A 173 18.13 -1.81 -2.77
N PRO A 174 18.41 -0.53 -3.10
CA PRO A 174 19.32 0.31 -2.33
C PRO A 174 18.76 0.64 -0.94
N ARG A 175 19.64 1.05 -0.04
CA ARG A 175 19.25 1.63 1.25
C ARG A 175 18.70 3.03 1.05
N LEU A 176 17.80 3.47 1.96
CA LEU A 176 17.20 4.81 1.92
C LEU A 176 18.25 5.93 1.78
N LYS A 177 19.34 5.86 2.56
CA LYS A 177 20.45 6.82 2.51
C LYS A 177 21.16 6.93 1.15
N GLU A 178 21.00 5.93 0.28
CA GLU A 178 21.63 5.88 -1.04
C GLU A 178 20.74 6.52 -2.11
N VAL A 179 19.40 6.50 -1.91
CA VAL A 179 18.42 7.06 -2.87
C VAL A 179 18.10 8.54 -2.62
N LEU A 180 18.39 9.06 -1.44
CA LEU A 180 18.12 10.46 -1.05
C LEU A 180 19.36 11.37 -1.16
N ARG A 181 20.36 10.98 -1.96
CA ARG A 181 21.54 11.80 -2.24
C ARG A 181 21.33 12.78 -3.37
#